data_092ee43a26458ba3907d3ab43d2dcc6d
#
_entry.id   092ee43a26458ba3907d3ab43d2dcc6d
#
_cell.length_a   1.000
_cell.length_b   1.000
_cell.length_c   1.000
_cell.angle_alpha   90.00
_cell.angle_beta   90.00
_cell.angle_gamma   90.00
#
_symmetry.space_group_name_H-M   'P 1'
#
loop_
_entity.id
_entity.type
_entity.pdbx_description
1 polymer ?
#
loop_
_entity_poly.entity_id
_entity_poly.type
_entity_poly.pdbx_seq_one_letter_code
_entity_poly.pdbx_strand_id
1 'polypeptide(L)'
;MHVREGEDPADIAWKLIAVNLSDLAAKGAEPVGVLVGHMLGEGDESFIEGLSQILAEYDVPLLGGDTVRAEGRRVWGCTAIGRATSDPVPDRRGAQVGDAVHVTGTLGCAMLGFETPDGEHDLAYRRPRPRLSEGRALAPIVTAMMDVSDGVLLDCWRLAEASGARIELDGEAVPVADPTRRDECLRWGDDYELLFTAPADVELPIAASRIGTVLAEGPALILDGQPLSRSDGLGYSH
;
A
#
# COMPACT_ATOMS: atom_id res chain seq x y z
N MET A 1 -9.59 -2.12 3.69
CA MET A 1 -9.86 -2.62 2.31
C MET A 1 -11.25 -2.18 1.89
N HIS A 2 -11.37 -1.48 0.79
CA HIS A 2 -12.64 -1.09 0.20
C HIS A 2 -13.17 -2.21 -0.71
N VAL A 3 -14.45 -2.51 -0.64
CA VAL A 3 -15.14 -3.49 -1.50
C VAL A 3 -16.44 -2.86 -1.96
N ARG A 4 -16.68 -2.83 -3.28
CA ARG A 4 -17.95 -2.36 -3.85
C ARG A 4 -19.06 -3.37 -3.57
N GLU A 5 -20.28 -2.89 -3.46
CA GLU A 5 -21.44 -3.76 -3.41
C GLU A 5 -21.58 -4.53 -4.75
N GLY A 6 -21.74 -5.85 -4.67
CA GLY A 6 -21.82 -6.71 -5.86
C GLY A 6 -20.48 -7.07 -6.50
N GLU A 7 -19.35 -6.79 -5.86
CA GLU A 7 -18.01 -7.17 -6.34
C GLU A 7 -17.91 -8.70 -6.48
N ASP A 8 -17.21 -9.17 -7.53
CA ASP A 8 -16.95 -10.59 -7.73
C ASP A 8 -16.17 -11.16 -6.54
N PRO A 9 -16.66 -12.23 -5.90
CA PRO A 9 -15.94 -12.88 -4.81
C PRO A 9 -14.50 -13.29 -5.14
N ALA A 10 -14.19 -13.59 -6.42
CA ALA A 10 -12.81 -13.84 -6.83
C ALA A 10 -11.92 -12.61 -6.67
N ASP A 11 -12.41 -11.42 -7.00
CA ASP A 11 -11.66 -10.18 -6.85
C ASP A 11 -11.55 -9.76 -5.37
N ILE A 12 -12.59 -10.06 -4.56
CA ILE A 12 -12.52 -9.88 -3.10
C ILE A 12 -11.41 -10.76 -2.51
N ALA A 13 -11.32 -12.02 -2.91
CA ALA A 13 -10.27 -12.93 -2.45
C ALA A 13 -8.88 -12.45 -2.89
N TRP A 14 -8.75 -12.02 -4.15
CA TRP A 14 -7.51 -11.43 -4.66
C TRP A 14 -7.08 -10.24 -3.80
N LYS A 15 -7.96 -9.25 -3.67
CA LYS A 15 -7.66 -8.02 -2.92
C LYS A 15 -7.33 -8.32 -1.46
N LEU A 16 -8.06 -9.22 -0.81
CA LEU A 16 -7.80 -9.62 0.57
C LEU A 16 -6.35 -10.10 0.76
N ILE A 17 -5.84 -10.93 -0.12
CA ILE A 17 -4.47 -11.43 -0.03
C ILE A 17 -3.48 -10.36 -0.45
N ALA A 18 -3.74 -9.64 -1.55
CA ALA A 18 -2.84 -8.63 -2.10
C ALA A 18 -2.48 -7.54 -1.09
N VAL A 19 -3.48 -7.01 -0.37
CA VAL A 19 -3.24 -5.95 0.63
C VAL A 19 -2.36 -6.43 1.79
N ASN A 20 -2.52 -7.68 2.23
CA ASN A 20 -1.67 -8.26 3.27
C ASN A 20 -0.26 -8.59 2.76
N LEU A 21 -0.11 -8.96 1.49
CA LEU A 21 1.20 -9.12 0.86
C LEU A 21 1.90 -7.76 0.66
N SER A 22 1.14 -6.67 0.48
CA SER A 22 1.68 -5.31 0.42
C SER A 22 2.36 -4.92 1.75
N ASP A 23 1.75 -5.27 2.88
CA ASP A 23 2.40 -5.10 4.19
C ASP A 23 3.74 -5.85 4.28
N LEU A 24 3.81 -7.07 3.74
CA LEU A 24 5.07 -7.83 3.69
C LEU A 24 6.09 -7.18 2.75
N ALA A 25 5.63 -6.66 1.60
CA ALA A 25 6.48 -5.91 0.68
C ALA A 25 7.09 -4.68 1.35
N ALA A 26 6.30 -3.93 2.13
CA ALA A 26 6.74 -2.78 2.91
C ALA A 26 7.74 -3.12 4.03
N LYS A 27 7.88 -4.41 4.35
CA LYS A 27 8.91 -4.93 5.27
C LYS A 27 10.11 -5.58 4.55
N GLY A 28 10.11 -5.57 3.23
CA GLY A 28 11.11 -6.29 2.44
C GLY A 28 11.10 -7.79 2.75
N ALA A 29 9.96 -8.34 3.13
CA ALA A 29 9.86 -9.71 3.58
C ALA A 29 9.60 -10.68 2.41
N GLU A 30 10.11 -11.90 2.56
CA GLU A 30 9.72 -13.03 1.72
C GLU A 30 8.47 -13.68 2.35
N PRO A 31 7.36 -13.83 1.60
CA PRO A 31 6.18 -14.52 2.11
C PRO A 31 6.48 -15.96 2.47
N VAL A 32 6.06 -16.38 3.66
CA VAL A 32 6.10 -17.78 4.12
C VAL A 32 4.77 -18.45 3.86
N GLY A 33 3.67 -17.72 3.95
CA GLY A 33 2.33 -18.17 3.63
C GLY A 33 1.25 -17.36 4.34
N VAL A 34 0.00 -17.73 4.07
CA VAL A 34 -1.17 -17.04 4.63
C VAL A 34 -2.11 -17.99 5.36
N LEU A 35 -2.82 -17.43 6.34
CA LEU A 35 -3.97 -18.05 7.00
C LEU A 35 -5.21 -17.26 6.63
N VAL A 36 -6.29 -17.93 6.22
CA VAL A 36 -7.52 -17.27 5.76
C VAL A 36 -8.69 -17.65 6.63
N GLY A 37 -9.34 -16.67 7.24
CA GLY A 37 -10.65 -16.80 7.86
C GLY A 37 -11.75 -16.52 6.84
N HIS A 38 -12.63 -17.49 6.61
CA HIS A 38 -13.67 -17.40 5.58
C HIS A 38 -15.06 -17.65 6.15
N MET A 39 -15.96 -16.69 6.00
CA MET A 39 -17.36 -16.86 6.32
C MET A 39 -18.11 -17.36 5.09
N LEU A 40 -18.67 -18.58 5.20
CA LEU A 40 -19.39 -19.26 4.12
C LEU A 40 -20.61 -18.46 3.64
N GLY A 41 -20.83 -18.48 2.31
CA GLY A 41 -21.98 -17.83 1.69
C GLY A 41 -22.02 -17.96 0.18
N GLU A 42 -22.84 -17.16 -0.45
CA GLU A 42 -22.98 -17.15 -1.91
C GLU A 42 -21.66 -16.73 -2.57
N GLY A 43 -21.27 -17.41 -3.67
CA GLY A 43 -20.03 -17.12 -4.41
C GLY A 43 -18.77 -17.72 -3.79
N ASP A 44 -18.87 -18.70 -2.86
CA ASP A 44 -17.70 -19.33 -2.25
C ASP A 44 -16.78 -20.01 -3.29
N GLU A 45 -17.33 -20.58 -4.36
CA GLU A 45 -16.54 -21.21 -5.44
C GLU A 45 -15.69 -20.15 -6.15
N SER A 46 -16.28 -18.99 -6.51
CA SER A 46 -15.57 -17.88 -7.12
C SER A 46 -14.49 -17.31 -6.17
N PHE A 47 -14.79 -17.18 -4.87
CA PHE A 47 -13.81 -16.76 -3.87
C PHE A 47 -12.59 -17.69 -3.82
N ILE A 48 -12.82 -19.02 -3.80
CA ILE A 48 -11.75 -20.04 -3.79
C ILE A 48 -10.92 -19.96 -5.08
N GLU A 49 -11.56 -19.71 -6.21
CA GLU A 49 -10.87 -19.52 -7.48
C GLU A 49 -9.93 -18.31 -7.44
N GLY A 50 -10.44 -17.14 -7.03
CA GLY A 50 -9.63 -15.94 -6.89
C GLY A 50 -8.49 -16.09 -5.88
N LEU A 51 -8.77 -16.75 -4.75
CA LEU A 51 -7.75 -17.10 -3.76
C LEU A 51 -6.64 -17.96 -4.39
N SER A 52 -7.02 -18.99 -5.13
CA SER A 52 -6.07 -19.90 -5.79
C SER A 52 -5.23 -19.15 -6.84
N GLN A 53 -5.84 -18.22 -7.58
CA GLN A 53 -5.15 -17.42 -8.58
C GLN A 53 -4.04 -16.56 -7.96
N ILE A 54 -4.35 -15.78 -6.92
CA ILE A 54 -3.34 -14.90 -6.31
C ILE A 54 -2.25 -15.69 -5.59
N LEU A 55 -2.58 -16.77 -4.92
CA LEU A 55 -1.60 -17.61 -4.25
C LEU A 55 -0.60 -18.22 -5.24
N ALA A 56 -1.10 -18.64 -6.42
CA ALA A 56 -0.25 -19.14 -7.49
C ALA A 56 0.59 -18.04 -8.15
N GLU A 57 0.02 -16.84 -8.36
CA GLU A 57 0.73 -15.69 -8.96
C GLU A 57 1.96 -15.28 -8.15
N TYR A 58 1.85 -15.28 -6.81
CA TYR A 58 2.93 -14.84 -5.92
C TYR A 58 3.69 -15.98 -5.26
N ASP A 59 3.41 -17.23 -5.63
CA ASP A 59 4.01 -18.45 -5.03
C ASP A 59 3.91 -18.46 -3.50
N VAL A 60 2.71 -18.16 -2.99
CA VAL A 60 2.44 -18.06 -1.55
C VAL A 60 1.59 -19.23 -1.09
N PRO A 61 2.07 -20.12 -0.20
CA PRO A 61 1.28 -21.24 0.27
C PRO A 61 0.16 -20.81 1.21
N LEU A 62 -1.01 -21.47 1.07
CA LEU A 62 -2.06 -21.45 2.09
C LEU A 62 -1.65 -22.38 3.25
N LEU A 63 -1.30 -21.81 4.39
CA LEU A 63 -0.88 -22.57 5.58
C LEU A 63 -2.07 -23.17 6.34
N GLY A 64 -3.26 -22.60 6.16
CA GLY A 64 -4.48 -23.03 6.83
C GLY A 64 -5.47 -21.88 6.97
N GLY A 65 -6.36 -22.01 7.93
CA GLY A 65 -7.41 -21.04 8.19
C GLY A 65 -8.59 -21.65 8.90
N ASP A 66 -9.69 -20.92 8.92
CA ASP A 66 -10.94 -21.40 9.49
C ASP A 66 -12.12 -20.99 8.61
N THR A 67 -13.15 -21.84 8.56
CA THR A 67 -14.39 -21.60 7.85
C THR A 67 -15.55 -21.60 8.84
N VAL A 68 -16.29 -20.51 8.88
CA VAL A 68 -17.43 -20.36 9.78
C VAL A 68 -18.71 -20.08 8.99
N ARG A 69 -19.84 -20.46 9.56
CA ARG A 69 -21.17 -20.08 9.04
C ARG A 69 -21.84 -19.19 10.07
N ALA A 70 -22.23 -17.99 9.65
CA ALA A 70 -22.96 -17.05 10.49
C ALA A 70 -23.96 -16.25 9.64
N GLU A 71 -24.94 -15.64 10.29
CA GLU A 71 -25.88 -14.72 9.66
C GLU A 71 -25.30 -13.29 9.67
N GLY A 72 -25.72 -12.46 8.71
CA GLY A 72 -25.33 -11.07 8.61
C GLY A 72 -24.33 -10.77 7.50
N ARG A 73 -23.58 -9.66 7.64
CA ARG A 73 -22.56 -9.26 6.66
C ARG A 73 -21.40 -10.26 6.68
N ARG A 74 -20.96 -10.67 5.50
CA ARG A 74 -19.79 -11.54 5.36
C ARG A 74 -18.52 -10.82 5.85
N VAL A 75 -17.68 -11.60 6.52
CA VAL A 75 -16.39 -11.16 7.02
C VAL A 75 -15.31 -12.13 6.54
N TRP A 76 -14.22 -11.57 6.07
CA TRP A 76 -13.02 -12.31 5.69
C TRP A 76 -11.83 -11.77 6.46
N GLY A 77 -10.92 -12.64 6.81
CA GLY A 77 -9.69 -12.27 7.48
C GLY A 77 -8.49 -12.95 6.82
N CYS A 78 -7.37 -12.25 6.79
CA CYS A 78 -6.11 -12.81 6.36
C CYS A 78 -5.03 -12.50 7.40
N THR A 79 -4.15 -13.48 7.64
CA THR A 79 -2.89 -13.27 8.33
C THR A 79 -1.77 -13.71 7.40
N ALA A 80 -0.97 -12.77 6.93
CA ALA A 80 0.21 -13.05 6.13
C ALA A 80 1.44 -13.19 7.04
N ILE A 81 2.22 -14.24 6.82
CA ILE A 81 3.46 -14.51 7.54
C ILE A 81 4.61 -14.35 6.56
N GLY A 82 5.59 -13.52 6.92
CA GLY A 82 6.79 -13.28 6.12
C GLY A 82 8.08 -13.49 6.92
N ARG A 83 9.16 -13.74 6.20
CA ARG A 83 10.52 -13.79 6.73
C ARG A 83 11.25 -12.52 6.31
N ALA A 84 11.80 -11.78 7.25
CA ALA A 84 12.64 -10.63 6.96
C ALA A 84 13.85 -11.03 6.10
N THR A 85 14.18 -10.22 5.10
CA THR A 85 15.34 -10.44 4.22
C THR A 85 16.49 -9.47 4.52
N SER A 86 16.25 -8.49 5.41
CA SER A 86 17.25 -7.50 5.86
C SER A 86 17.18 -7.31 7.37
N ASP A 87 18.30 -6.93 7.95
CA ASP A 87 18.42 -6.52 9.35
C ASP A 87 19.19 -5.17 9.39
N PRO A 88 18.57 -4.09 9.89
CA PRO A 88 17.23 -4.03 10.45
C PRO A 88 16.11 -4.25 9.41
N VAL A 89 14.94 -4.71 9.87
CA VAL A 89 13.73 -4.81 9.04
C VAL A 89 13.23 -3.39 8.76
N PRO A 90 12.91 -3.03 7.52
CA PRO A 90 12.33 -1.72 7.20
C PRO A 90 11.08 -1.42 8.03
N ASP A 91 10.98 -0.19 8.49
CA ASP A 91 9.88 0.31 9.31
C ASP A 91 9.57 1.75 8.89
N ARG A 92 8.38 2.26 9.20
CA ARG A 92 8.04 3.67 8.97
C ARG A 92 8.76 4.67 9.90
N ARG A 93 9.55 4.14 10.85
CA ARG A 93 10.43 4.92 11.74
C ARG A 93 11.86 4.81 11.22
N GLY A 94 12.55 5.90 11.06
CA GLY A 94 13.97 5.84 10.69
C GLY A 94 14.36 6.76 9.55
N ALA A 95 13.40 7.51 9.00
CA ALA A 95 13.70 8.56 8.03
C ALA A 95 14.68 9.58 8.65
N GLN A 96 15.71 9.91 7.89
CA GLN A 96 16.79 10.79 8.32
C GLN A 96 16.72 12.13 7.59
N VAL A 97 17.11 13.20 8.27
CA VAL A 97 17.21 14.53 7.66
C VAL A 97 18.16 14.49 6.47
N GLY A 98 17.70 14.94 5.33
CA GLY A 98 18.44 14.91 4.05
C GLY A 98 18.07 13.73 3.15
N ASP A 99 17.34 12.74 3.65
CA ASP A 99 16.84 11.65 2.80
C ASP A 99 15.91 12.19 1.71
N ALA A 100 15.94 11.53 0.56
CA ALA A 100 14.94 11.69 -0.47
C ALA A 100 13.72 10.81 -0.16
N VAL A 101 12.53 11.33 -0.39
CA VAL A 101 11.26 10.58 -0.29
C VAL A 101 10.87 10.09 -1.67
N HIS A 102 10.51 8.82 -1.77
CA HIS A 102 10.17 8.17 -3.03
C HIS A 102 8.85 7.41 -2.95
N VAL A 103 8.21 7.27 -4.11
CA VAL A 103 7.06 6.37 -4.29
C VAL A 103 7.24 5.51 -5.53
N THR A 104 6.79 4.26 -5.48
CA THR A 104 6.70 3.40 -6.68
C THR A 104 5.41 3.68 -7.43
N GLY A 105 5.35 3.31 -8.71
CA GLY A 105 4.14 3.31 -9.53
C GLY A 105 3.46 4.65 -9.71
N THR A 106 2.13 4.61 -9.87
CA THR A 106 1.26 5.77 -10.12
C THR A 106 0.07 5.72 -9.18
N LEU A 107 -0.18 6.82 -8.47
CA LEU A 107 -1.24 6.91 -7.46
C LEU A 107 -2.58 7.34 -8.07
N GLY A 108 -3.67 6.96 -7.41
CA GLY A 108 -5.04 7.28 -7.83
C GLY A 108 -5.61 6.33 -8.89
N CYS A 109 -4.86 5.32 -9.35
CA CYS A 109 -5.41 4.30 -10.24
C CYS A 109 -6.55 3.53 -9.57
N ALA A 110 -6.40 3.19 -8.29
CA ALA A 110 -7.45 2.51 -7.53
C ALA A 110 -8.71 3.38 -7.35
N MET A 111 -8.54 4.69 -7.14
CA MET A 111 -9.65 5.66 -7.08
C MET A 111 -10.46 5.66 -8.37
N LEU A 112 -9.79 5.84 -9.51
CA LEU A 112 -10.45 5.87 -10.82
C LEU A 112 -11.12 4.53 -11.15
N GLY A 113 -10.48 3.42 -10.77
CA GLY A 113 -11.04 2.07 -10.92
C GLY A 113 -12.27 1.86 -10.05
N PHE A 114 -12.28 2.38 -8.82
CA PHE A 114 -13.45 2.34 -7.95
C PHE A 114 -14.65 3.11 -8.53
N GLU A 115 -14.40 4.28 -9.09
CA GLU A 115 -15.44 5.15 -9.63
C GLU A 115 -16.00 4.68 -10.98
N THR A 116 -15.17 3.97 -11.77
CA THR A 116 -15.53 3.54 -13.13
C THR A 116 -15.34 2.04 -13.29
N PRO A 117 -16.34 1.22 -12.86
CA PRO A 117 -16.32 -0.22 -13.11
C PRO A 117 -16.15 -0.53 -14.61
N ASP A 118 -15.39 -1.57 -14.92
CA ASP A 118 -15.02 -1.99 -16.29
C ASP A 118 -14.24 -0.94 -17.10
N GLY A 119 -13.79 0.15 -16.47
CA GLY A 119 -12.92 1.15 -17.07
C GLY A 119 -11.44 0.74 -17.07
N GLU A 120 -10.60 1.62 -17.63
CA GLU A 120 -9.15 1.40 -17.78
C GLU A 120 -8.45 1.02 -16.46
N HIS A 121 -8.85 1.64 -15.36
CA HIS A 121 -8.23 1.45 -14.04
C HIS A 121 -8.96 0.46 -13.13
N ASP A 122 -10.07 -0.15 -13.57
CA ASP A 122 -10.91 -1.02 -12.73
C ASP A 122 -10.09 -2.18 -12.12
N LEU A 123 -9.17 -2.74 -12.90
CA LEU A 123 -8.31 -3.82 -12.42
C LEU A 123 -7.34 -3.37 -11.32
N ALA A 124 -6.86 -2.13 -11.35
CA ALA A 124 -5.99 -1.61 -10.30
C ALA A 124 -6.71 -1.55 -8.94
N TYR A 125 -8.01 -1.23 -8.95
CA TYR A 125 -8.84 -1.27 -7.76
C TYR A 125 -9.16 -2.69 -7.29
N ARG A 126 -9.61 -3.57 -8.20
CA ARG A 126 -10.05 -4.93 -7.85
C ARG A 126 -8.89 -5.85 -7.49
N ARG A 127 -7.77 -5.75 -8.22
CA ARG A 127 -6.63 -6.65 -8.13
C ARG A 127 -5.31 -5.88 -7.99
N PRO A 128 -5.11 -5.17 -6.86
CA PRO A 128 -3.85 -4.48 -6.62
C PRO A 128 -2.66 -5.44 -6.67
N ARG A 129 -1.48 -4.91 -7.00
CA ARG A 129 -0.24 -5.67 -7.17
C ARG A 129 0.73 -5.37 -6.03
N PRO A 130 0.88 -6.24 -5.04
CA PRO A 130 1.88 -6.06 -3.99
C PRO A 130 3.31 -6.05 -4.54
N ARG A 131 4.12 -5.10 -4.13
CA ARG A 131 5.47 -4.83 -4.62
C ARG A 131 6.54 -5.67 -3.91
N LEU A 132 6.33 -7.01 -3.83
CA LEU A 132 7.18 -7.91 -3.04
C LEU A 132 8.65 -7.94 -3.49
N SER A 133 8.89 -7.97 -4.81
CA SER A 133 10.24 -7.96 -5.37
C SER A 133 10.96 -6.65 -5.13
N GLU A 134 10.23 -5.56 -5.34
CA GLU A 134 10.70 -4.19 -5.12
C GLU A 134 11.01 -3.94 -3.64
N GLY A 135 10.12 -4.36 -2.75
CA GLY A 135 10.32 -4.23 -1.31
C GLY A 135 11.57 -4.97 -0.82
N ARG A 136 11.81 -6.18 -1.30
CA ARG A 136 13.04 -6.93 -0.98
C ARG A 136 14.30 -6.26 -1.52
N ALA A 137 14.23 -5.72 -2.74
CA ALA A 137 15.36 -5.01 -3.34
C ALA A 137 15.69 -3.70 -2.61
N LEU A 138 14.67 -3.02 -2.09
CA LEU A 138 14.79 -1.77 -1.33
C LEU A 138 15.25 -1.99 0.11
N ALA A 139 14.87 -3.09 0.74
CA ALA A 139 15.09 -3.33 2.17
C ALA A 139 16.52 -3.05 2.68
N PRO A 140 17.61 -3.36 1.94
CA PRO A 140 18.97 -3.08 2.41
C PRO A 140 19.37 -1.61 2.40
N ILE A 141 18.65 -0.73 1.70
CA ILE A 141 19.08 0.63 1.41
C ILE A 141 18.15 1.72 1.95
N VAL A 142 16.91 1.37 2.26
CA VAL A 142 15.92 2.34 2.78
C VAL A 142 16.18 2.68 4.24
N THR A 143 15.89 3.90 4.62
CA THR A 143 15.91 4.35 6.01
C THR A 143 14.55 4.17 6.66
N ALA A 144 13.44 4.38 5.91
CA ALA A 144 12.08 4.04 6.31
C ALA A 144 11.29 3.55 5.10
N MET A 145 10.30 2.66 5.34
CA MET A 145 9.43 2.15 4.28
C MET A 145 8.07 1.74 4.84
N MET A 146 7.02 2.02 4.06
CA MET A 146 5.66 1.55 4.23
C MET A 146 4.97 1.47 2.87
N ASP A 147 3.78 0.91 2.78
CA ASP A 147 2.95 1.00 1.59
C ASP A 147 1.93 2.15 1.68
N VAL A 148 1.37 2.54 0.54
CA VAL A 148 0.35 3.58 0.41
C VAL A 148 -1.02 2.91 0.45
N SER A 149 -1.66 2.90 1.61
CA SER A 149 -2.98 2.29 1.83
C SER A 149 -4.09 3.30 2.07
N ASP A 150 -3.79 4.41 2.72
CA ASP A 150 -4.78 5.42 3.12
C ASP A 150 -4.61 6.76 2.40
N GLY A 151 -3.74 6.82 1.41
CA GLY A 151 -3.38 8.00 0.64
C GLY A 151 -2.00 8.53 1.00
N VAL A 152 -1.24 8.93 -0.03
CA VAL A 152 0.17 9.27 0.14
C VAL A 152 0.39 10.43 1.11
N LEU A 153 -0.53 11.39 1.20
CA LEU A 153 -0.38 12.50 2.15
C LEU A 153 -0.51 12.01 3.60
N LEU A 154 -1.49 11.15 3.89
CA LEU A 154 -1.67 10.61 5.23
C LEU A 154 -0.53 9.65 5.59
N ASP A 155 -0.07 8.84 4.67
CA ASP A 155 0.99 7.87 4.90
C ASP A 155 2.36 8.57 5.04
N CYS A 156 2.64 9.62 4.26
CA CYS A 156 3.80 10.50 4.48
C CYS A 156 3.75 11.19 5.85
N TRP A 157 2.57 11.67 6.25
CA TRP A 157 2.40 12.29 7.57
C TRP A 157 2.71 11.29 8.70
N ARG A 158 2.21 10.04 8.58
CA ARG A 158 2.48 8.96 9.55
C ARG A 158 3.95 8.57 9.60
N LEU A 159 4.61 8.51 8.44
CA LEU A 159 6.04 8.21 8.34
C LEU A 159 6.87 9.32 8.99
N ALA A 160 6.55 10.58 8.72
CA ALA A 160 7.20 11.74 9.30
C ALA A 160 7.03 11.76 10.83
N GLU A 161 5.79 11.59 11.33
CA GLU A 161 5.50 11.56 12.75
C GLU A 161 6.23 10.40 13.46
N ALA A 162 6.19 9.20 12.90
CA ALA A 162 6.85 8.03 13.46
C ALA A 162 8.39 8.17 13.50
N SER A 163 8.96 8.91 12.55
CA SER A 163 10.40 9.19 12.47
C SER A 163 10.84 10.40 13.30
N GLY A 164 9.91 11.18 13.85
CA GLY A 164 10.22 12.44 14.55
C GLY A 164 10.83 13.48 13.61
N ALA A 165 10.49 13.44 12.33
CA ALA A 165 11.03 14.30 11.28
C ALA A 165 9.89 15.06 10.59
N ARG A 166 10.26 15.88 9.60
CA ARG A 166 9.33 16.57 8.71
C ARG A 166 9.55 16.08 7.29
N ILE A 167 8.48 15.93 6.52
CA ILE A 167 8.55 15.64 5.10
C ILE A 167 8.01 16.83 4.32
N GLU A 168 8.76 17.29 3.33
CA GLU A 168 8.30 18.23 2.32
C GLU A 168 8.14 17.49 1.00
N LEU A 169 6.91 17.54 0.45
CA LEU A 169 6.55 16.95 -0.83
C LEU A 169 6.43 18.02 -1.91
N ASP A 170 6.88 17.68 -3.09
CA ASP A 170 6.58 18.34 -4.35
C ASP A 170 5.38 17.62 -4.97
N GLY A 171 4.19 18.22 -4.91
CA GLY A 171 2.95 17.65 -5.40
C GLY A 171 2.99 17.34 -6.89
N GLU A 172 3.71 18.14 -7.69
CA GLU A 172 3.84 17.92 -9.13
C GLU A 172 4.78 16.74 -9.46
N ALA A 173 5.71 16.42 -8.58
CA ALA A 173 6.61 15.29 -8.75
C ALA A 173 5.93 13.93 -8.43
N VAL A 174 4.80 13.92 -7.73
CA VAL A 174 4.05 12.68 -7.45
C VAL A 174 3.37 12.18 -8.72
N PRO A 175 3.66 10.96 -9.20
CA PRO A 175 2.97 10.38 -10.35
C PRO A 175 1.50 10.09 -10.00
N VAL A 176 0.57 10.68 -10.73
CA VAL A 176 -0.87 10.46 -10.54
C VAL A 176 -1.55 10.04 -11.84
N ALA A 177 -2.59 9.23 -11.74
CA ALA A 177 -3.33 8.69 -12.89
C ALA A 177 -4.14 9.78 -13.60
N ASP A 178 -4.63 10.79 -12.86
CA ASP A 178 -5.33 11.94 -13.44
C ASP A 178 -4.74 13.25 -12.87
N PRO A 179 -3.89 13.95 -13.64
CA PRO A 179 -3.32 15.24 -13.21
C PRO A 179 -4.35 16.33 -12.92
N THR A 180 -5.56 16.25 -13.52
CA THR A 180 -6.63 17.23 -13.28
C THR A 180 -7.33 17.02 -11.94
N ARG A 181 -7.18 15.82 -11.36
CA ARG A 181 -7.73 15.40 -10.08
C ARG A 181 -6.61 15.06 -9.07
N ARG A 182 -5.46 15.70 -9.22
CA ARG A 182 -4.25 15.39 -8.44
C ARG A 182 -4.51 15.34 -6.93
N ASP A 183 -5.17 16.34 -6.35
CA ASP A 183 -5.44 16.38 -4.91
C ASP A 183 -6.26 15.16 -4.43
N GLU A 184 -7.23 14.72 -5.21
CA GLU A 184 -8.00 13.51 -4.91
C GLU A 184 -7.14 12.26 -5.01
N CYS A 185 -6.30 12.12 -6.06
CA CYS A 185 -5.37 11.01 -6.21
C CYS A 185 -4.37 10.90 -5.04
N LEU A 186 -3.92 12.04 -4.48
CA LEU A 186 -2.99 12.04 -3.36
C LEU A 186 -3.65 11.60 -2.03
N ARG A 187 -4.97 11.70 -1.92
CA ARG A 187 -5.72 11.47 -0.66
C ARG A 187 -6.51 10.17 -0.62
N TRP A 188 -6.78 9.55 -1.76
CA TRP A 188 -7.70 8.41 -1.82
C TRP A 188 -7.17 7.16 -1.12
N GLY A 189 -5.98 6.70 -1.48
CA GLY A 189 -5.40 5.45 -1.02
C GLY A 189 -5.76 4.22 -1.87
N ASP A 190 -5.69 3.03 -1.26
CA ASP A 190 -5.87 1.70 -1.93
C ASP A 190 -4.89 1.43 -3.09
N ASP A 191 -3.81 2.22 -3.22
CA ASP A 191 -2.84 2.10 -4.33
C ASP A 191 -1.82 0.98 -4.10
N TYR A 192 -1.48 0.67 -2.84
CA TYR A 192 -0.54 -0.39 -2.43
C TYR A 192 0.84 -0.29 -3.13
N GLU A 193 1.25 0.92 -3.44
CA GLU A 193 2.59 1.26 -3.87
C GLU A 193 3.52 1.43 -2.64
N LEU A 194 4.84 1.34 -2.84
CA LEU A 194 5.78 1.54 -1.74
C LEU A 194 6.14 3.02 -1.61
N LEU A 195 5.98 3.55 -0.40
CA LEU A 195 6.46 4.85 0.04
C LEU A 195 7.69 4.62 0.91
N PHE A 196 8.83 5.24 0.57
CA PHE A 196 10.07 5.03 1.31
C PHE A 196 10.99 6.25 1.31
N THR A 197 11.92 6.25 2.25
CA THR A 197 13.01 7.22 2.32
C THR A 197 14.34 6.50 2.16
N ALA A 198 15.29 7.16 1.52
CA ALA A 198 16.65 6.67 1.33
C ALA A 198 17.63 7.85 1.23
N PRO A 199 18.94 7.65 1.47
CA PRO A 199 19.95 8.69 1.24
C PRO A 199 19.82 9.28 -0.16
N ALA A 200 19.91 10.62 -0.28
CA ALA A 200 19.56 11.33 -1.51
C ALA A 200 20.45 10.99 -2.72
N ASP A 201 21.64 10.45 -2.47
CA ASP A 201 22.63 10.06 -3.47
C ASP A 201 22.69 8.55 -3.76
N VAL A 202 21.81 7.76 -3.12
CA VAL A 202 21.79 6.31 -3.35
C VAL A 202 21.18 5.98 -4.72
N GLU A 203 21.79 5.05 -5.45
CA GLU A 203 21.21 4.50 -6.66
C GLU A 203 20.14 3.46 -6.29
N LEU A 204 18.92 3.68 -6.77
CA LEU A 204 17.81 2.80 -6.49
C LEU A 204 17.87 1.56 -7.39
N PRO A 205 17.67 0.35 -6.85
CA PRO A 205 17.65 -0.90 -7.63
C PRO A 205 16.36 -1.11 -8.43
N ILE A 206 15.39 -0.23 -8.26
CA ILE A 206 14.06 -0.30 -8.89
C ILE A 206 13.64 1.09 -9.42
N ALA A 207 12.65 1.10 -10.30
CA ALA A 207 12.03 2.35 -10.71
C ALA A 207 11.15 2.92 -9.60
N ALA A 208 11.42 4.17 -9.20
CA ALA A 208 10.61 4.93 -8.25
C ALA A 208 10.76 6.42 -8.55
N SER A 209 9.76 7.20 -8.21
CA SER A 209 9.76 8.65 -8.36
C SER A 209 10.16 9.32 -7.07
N ARG A 210 11.15 10.22 -7.12
CA ARG A 210 11.44 11.11 -6.01
C ARG A 210 10.35 12.16 -5.91
N ILE A 211 9.68 12.23 -4.75
CA ILE A 211 8.51 13.08 -4.51
C ILE A 211 8.73 14.10 -3.40
N GLY A 212 9.88 14.08 -2.74
CA GLY A 212 10.14 15.01 -1.64
C GLY A 212 11.47 14.82 -0.94
N THR A 213 11.57 15.42 0.22
CA THR A 213 12.78 15.41 1.06
C THR A 213 12.41 15.39 2.54
N VAL A 214 13.19 14.69 3.34
CA VAL A 214 13.08 14.67 4.80
C VAL A 214 13.86 15.86 5.37
N LEU A 215 13.17 16.68 6.17
CA LEU A 215 13.73 17.89 6.78
C LEU A 215 13.79 17.73 8.31
N ALA A 216 14.51 18.66 8.94
CA ALA A 216 14.57 18.77 10.39
C ALA A 216 13.21 19.18 10.97
N GLU A 217 13.10 19.29 12.29
CA GLU A 217 11.91 19.59 13.08
C GLU A 217 10.93 20.61 12.47
N GLY A 218 9.63 20.40 12.72
CA GLY A 218 8.55 21.26 12.22
C GLY A 218 7.23 20.52 12.08
N PRO A 219 6.26 21.04 11.31
CA PRO A 219 5.07 20.31 10.92
C PRO A 219 5.46 18.99 10.26
N ALA A 220 4.74 17.91 10.56
CA ALA A 220 5.07 16.57 10.06
C ALA A 220 5.05 16.50 8.51
N LEU A 221 4.19 17.27 7.85
CA LEU A 221 4.05 17.27 6.39
C LEU A 221 3.92 18.69 5.85
N ILE A 222 4.63 18.96 4.76
CA ILE A 222 4.49 20.15 3.93
C ILE A 222 4.24 19.68 2.49
N LEU A 223 3.25 20.25 1.82
CA LEU A 223 2.97 20.05 0.41
C LEU A 223 3.11 21.40 -0.31
N ASP A 224 4.01 21.48 -1.29
CA ASP A 224 4.24 22.70 -2.09
C ASP A 224 4.46 23.96 -1.24
N GLY A 225 5.26 23.81 -0.17
CA GLY A 225 5.56 24.88 0.79
C GLY A 225 4.44 25.19 1.79
N GLN A 226 3.29 24.50 1.73
CA GLN A 226 2.18 24.70 2.66
C GLN A 226 2.16 23.60 3.72
N PRO A 227 2.22 23.94 5.02
CA PRO A 227 2.10 22.95 6.08
C PRO A 227 0.71 22.33 6.10
N LEU A 228 0.64 21.02 6.18
CA LEU A 228 -0.58 20.24 6.32
C LEU A 228 -0.69 19.67 7.74
N SER A 229 -1.92 19.59 8.22
CA SER A 229 -2.28 18.99 9.50
C SER A 229 -3.24 17.82 9.29
N ARG A 230 -3.34 16.95 10.27
CA ARG A 230 -4.24 15.80 10.21
C ARG A 230 -5.71 16.20 10.02
N SER A 231 -6.11 17.41 10.48
CA SER A 231 -7.47 17.95 10.31
C SER A 231 -7.78 18.34 8.85
N ASP A 232 -6.79 18.39 7.96
CA ASP A 232 -6.99 18.80 6.57
C ASP A 232 -7.45 17.64 5.65
N GLY A 233 -7.86 16.51 6.25
CA GLY A 233 -8.36 15.37 5.49
C GLY A 233 -7.29 14.77 4.60
N LEU A 234 -6.14 14.41 5.16
CA LEU A 234 -4.97 13.93 4.40
C LEU A 234 -5.18 12.62 3.67
N GLY A 235 -6.20 11.86 4.06
CA GLY A 235 -6.47 10.54 3.49
C GLY A 235 -7.67 9.87 4.14
N TYR A 236 -7.80 8.57 3.90
CA TYR A 236 -8.88 7.78 4.47
C TYR A 236 -8.70 7.59 5.98
N SER A 237 -9.77 7.81 6.73
CA SER A 237 -9.79 7.60 8.19
C SER A 237 -10.82 6.53 8.54
N HIS A 238 -10.36 5.46 9.20
CA HIS A 238 -11.18 4.36 9.70
C HIS A 238 -12.03 4.76 10.90
#